data_31920117e731cb04131981403b4e4402
#
_entry.id   31920117e731cb04131981403b4e4402
#
_cell.length_a   1.000
_cell.length_b   1.000
_cell.length_c   1.000
_cell.angle_alpha   90.00
_cell.angle_beta   90.00
_cell.angle_gamma   90.00
#
_symmetry.space_group_name_H-M   'P 1'
#
loop_
_entity.id
_entity.type
_entity.pdbx_description
1 polymer ?
#
loop_
_entity_poly.entity_id
_entity_poly.type
_entity_poly.pdbx_seq_one_letter_code
_entity_poly.pdbx_strand_id
1 'polypeptide(L)'
;MAILATAAMPLRELMVKREKEQELRVALRQIRSAIDAYKQAVDEGRITKKADESGYPPRLEELFMGVPDIKSPDKKIIYFLRRLPRDPMFIELDVAGITAAPAVDTWGKRSYESPWDSPKEGDDVFDVHSRSEDIGLNGIPYREW
;
A
#
# COMPACT_ATOMS: atom_id res chain seq x y z
N MET A 1 -20.86 -39.36 -21.33
CA MET A 1 -21.30 -38.32 -20.37
C MET A 1 -20.07 -37.60 -19.82
N ALA A 2 -19.87 -36.38 -20.23
CA ALA A 2 -18.82 -35.54 -19.63
C ALA A 2 -19.33 -35.05 -18.27
N ILE A 3 -18.75 -35.55 -17.18
CA ILE A 3 -18.97 -34.98 -15.86
C ILE A 3 -18.16 -33.67 -15.82
N LEU A 4 -18.85 -32.57 -15.99
CA LEU A 4 -18.26 -31.24 -15.64
C LEU A 4 -18.05 -31.21 -14.14
N ALA A 5 -16.87 -31.68 -13.70
CA ALA A 5 -16.37 -31.36 -12.37
C ALA A 5 -15.99 -29.87 -12.38
N THR A 6 -16.98 -29.02 -12.27
CA THR A 6 -16.75 -27.65 -11.84
C THR A 6 -16.19 -27.74 -10.42
N ALA A 7 -14.89 -27.51 -10.26
CA ALA A 7 -14.29 -27.33 -8.95
C ALA A 7 -14.89 -26.05 -8.37
N ALA A 8 -16.11 -26.18 -7.81
CA ALA A 8 -16.72 -25.09 -7.05
C ALA A 8 -15.83 -24.86 -5.83
N MET A 9 -15.27 -23.66 -5.72
CA MET A 9 -14.57 -23.25 -4.50
C MET A 9 -15.53 -23.43 -3.33
N PRO A 10 -15.14 -24.14 -2.24
CA PRO A 10 -16.00 -24.27 -1.08
C PRO A 10 -16.47 -22.89 -0.60
N LEU A 11 -17.72 -22.78 -0.22
CA LEU A 11 -18.33 -21.52 0.19
C LEU A 11 -17.49 -20.78 1.25
N ARG A 12 -16.91 -21.53 2.18
CA ARG A 12 -16.04 -20.99 3.23
C ARG A 12 -14.80 -20.28 2.64
N GLU A 13 -14.12 -20.89 1.69
CA GLU A 13 -12.95 -20.31 1.02
C GLU A 13 -13.33 -19.06 0.23
N LEU A 14 -14.47 -19.07 -0.43
CA LEU A 14 -15.01 -17.92 -1.13
C LEU A 14 -15.27 -16.74 -0.18
N MET A 15 -15.84 -17.01 0.99
CA MET A 15 -16.10 -15.98 1.99
C MET A 15 -14.81 -15.39 2.55
N VAL A 16 -13.81 -16.23 2.87
CA VAL A 16 -12.48 -15.78 3.33
C VAL A 16 -11.79 -14.93 2.26
N LYS A 17 -11.86 -15.35 1.01
CA LYS A 17 -11.29 -14.61 -0.11
C LYS A 17 -11.96 -13.23 -0.27
N ARG A 18 -13.27 -13.14 -0.18
CA ARG A 18 -14.02 -11.88 -0.24
C ARG A 18 -13.64 -10.93 0.90
N GLU A 19 -13.50 -11.47 2.10
CA GLU A 19 -13.08 -10.69 3.27
C GLU A 19 -11.69 -10.10 3.06
N LYS A 20 -10.72 -10.92 2.65
CA LYS A 20 -9.36 -10.44 2.35
C LYS A 20 -9.32 -9.42 1.22
N GLU A 21 -10.12 -9.60 0.19
CA GLU A 21 -10.24 -8.62 -0.90
C GLU A 21 -10.79 -7.28 -0.41
N GLN A 22 -11.77 -7.32 0.48
CA GLN A 22 -12.29 -6.11 1.10
C GLN A 22 -11.24 -5.41 1.98
N GLU A 23 -10.50 -6.17 2.76
CA GLU A 23 -9.37 -5.64 3.55
C GLU A 23 -8.32 -5.00 2.64
N LEU A 24 -7.99 -5.63 1.51
CA LEU A 24 -7.05 -5.07 0.53
C LEU A 24 -7.53 -3.73 -0.01
N ARG A 25 -8.79 -3.63 -0.42
CA ARG A 25 -9.38 -2.37 -0.91
C ARG A 25 -9.32 -1.26 0.11
N VAL A 26 -9.63 -1.58 1.35
CA VAL A 26 -9.58 -0.61 2.47
C VAL A 26 -8.14 -0.16 2.71
N ALA A 27 -7.19 -1.09 2.78
CA ALA A 27 -5.78 -0.79 2.99
C ALA A 27 -5.21 0.09 1.86
N LEU A 28 -5.45 -0.25 0.60
CA LEU A 28 -5.03 0.54 -0.56
C LEU A 28 -5.58 1.96 -0.50
N ARG A 29 -6.86 2.10 -0.18
CA ARG A 29 -7.52 3.41 -0.07
C ARG A 29 -6.92 4.25 1.05
N GLN A 30 -6.66 3.65 2.20
CA GLN A 30 -6.03 4.34 3.33
C GLN A 30 -4.62 4.84 2.98
N ILE A 31 -3.80 3.99 2.39
CA ILE A 31 -2.42 4.35 2.04
C ILE A 31 -2.41 5.41 0.94
N ARG A 32 -3.19 5.24 -0.11
CA ARG A 32 -3.28 6.20 -1.23
C ARG A 32 -3.78 7.57 -0.76
N SER A 33 -4.79 7.59 0.10
CA SER A 33 -5.29 8.85 0.69
C SER A 33 -4.23 9.53 1.55
N ALA A 34 -3.44 8.77 2.30
CA ALA A 34 -2.34 9.32 3.09
C ALA A 34 -1.21 9.86 2.23
N ILE A 35 -0.86 9.19 1.13
CA ILE A 35 0.11 9.67 0.14
C ILE A 35 -0.35 11.00 -0.46
N ASP A 36 -1.62 11.09 -0.85
CA ASP A 36 -2.21 12.31 -1.42
C ASP A 36 -2.22 13.46 -0.39
N ALA A 37 -2.55 13.16 0.86
CA ALA A 37 -2.52 14.14 1.95
C ALA A 37 -1.10 14.65 2.22
N TYR A 38 -0.09 13.79 2.14
CA TYR A 38 1.31 14.18 2.25
C TYR A 38 1.69 15.15 1.11
N LYS A 39 1.37 14.80 -0.12
CA LYS A 39 1.61 15.65 -1.30
C LYS A 39 0.95 17.02 -1.15
N GLN A 40 -0.29 17.04 -0.68
CA GLN A 40 -1.01 18.29 -0.44
C GLN A 40 -0.30 19.14 0.62
N ALA A 41 0.16 18.54 1.71
CA ALA A 41 0.89 19.27 2.75
C ALA A 41 2.21 19.87 2.23
N VAL A 42 2.89 19.17 1.31
CA VAL A 42 4.07 19.70 0.60
C VAL A 42 3.68 20.89 -0.27
N ASP A 43 2.62 20.78 -1.06
CA ASP A 43 2.14 21.84 -1.95
C ASP A 43 1.68 23.10 -1.17
N GLU A 44 1.17 22.91 0.04
CA GLU A 44 0.81 23.99 0.97
C GLU A 44 2.03 24.60 1.68
N GLY A 45 3.23 24.08 1.45
CA GLY A 45 4.47 24.54 2.08
C GLY A 45 4.62 24.13 3.55
N ARG A 46 3.85 23.14 4.01
CA ARG A 46 3.92 22.63 5.39
C ARG A 46 5.02 21.60 5.59
N ILE A 47 5.46 20.96 4.53
CA ILE A 47 6.56 19.99 4.54
C ILE A 47 7.63 20.50 3.58
N THR A 48 8.90 20.48 4.04
CA THR A 48 10.04 20.86 3.22
C THR A 48 10.33 19.80 2.17
N LYS A 49 10.56 20.23 0.93
CA LYS A 49 11.10 19.38 -0.12
C LYS A 49 12.25 20.08 -0.85
N LYS A 50 13.17 19.30 -1.40
CA LYS A 50 14.20 19.83 -2.29
C LYS A 50 13.61 20.09 -3.68
N ALA A 51 14.30 20.93 -4.48
CA ALA A 51 13.82 21.34 -5.80
C ALA A 51 13.67 20.17 -6.79
N ASP A 52 14.49 19.12 -6.65
CA ASP A 52 14.49 17.92 -7.47
C ASP A 52 13.55 16.82 -6.99
N GLU A 53 12.92 17.00 -5.83
CA GLU A 53 11.96 16.04 -5.27
C GLU A 53 10.55 16.26 -5.83
N SER A 54 9.81 15.17 -6.03
CA SER A 54 8.44 15.21 -6.58
C SER A 54 7.41 15.83 -5.62
N GLY A 55 7.69 15.79 -4.32
CA GLY A 55 6.75 16.18 -3.27
C GLY A 55 5.91 15.01 -2.74
N TYR A 56 5.99 13.84 -3.35
CA TYR A 56 5.47 12.61 -2.77
C TYR A 56 6.40 12.09 -1.67
N PRO A 57 5.90 11.27 -0.71
CA PRO A 57 6.75 10.83 0.38
C PRO A 57 7.95 10.03 -0.12
N PRO A 58 9.17 10.29 0.39
CA PRO A 58 10.36 9.53 0.00
C PRO A 58 10.25 8.06 0.39
N ARG A 59 9.56 7.77 1.50
CA ARG A 59 9.34 6.41 2.03
C ARG A 59 7.97 6.32 2.67
N LEU A 60 7.42 5.12 2.73
CA LEU A 60 6.13 4.87 3.40
C LEU A 60 6.16 5.22 4.90
N GLU A 61 7.32 5.11 5.53
CA GLU A 61 7.52 5.43 6.94
C GLU A 61 7.16 6.89 7.27
N GLU A 62 7.34 7.81 6.34
CA GLU A 62 6.98 9.22 6.52
C GLU A 62 5.49 9.41 6.85
N LEU A 63 4.65 8.48 6.41
CA LEU A 63 3.20 8.58 6.61
C LEU A 63 2.78 8.30 8.06
N PHE A 64 3.48 7.44 8.77
CA PHE A 64 3.10 7.01 10.12
C PHE A 64 4.11 7.38 11.21
N MET A 65 5.36 7.59 10.87
CA MET A 65 6.36 8.11 11.84
C MET A 65 6.20 9.61 12.08
N GLY A 66 5.59 10.29 11.13
CA GLY A 66 5.29 11.71 11.21
C GLY A 66 6.37 12.62 10.64
N VAL A 67 5.94 13.78 10.25
CA VAL A 67 6.78 14.83 9.65
C VAL A 67 6.50 16.15 10.34
N PRO A 68 7.52 16.97 10.63
CA PRO A 68 7.27 18.27 11.25
C PRO A 68 6.56 19.24 10.30
N ASP A 69 5.56 19.95 10.82
CA ASP A 69 4.90 21.05 10.13
C ASP A 69 5.72 22.33 10.29
N ILE A 70 6.39 22.75 9.22
CA ILE A 70 7.26 23.93 9.25
C ILE A 70 6.50 25.25 9.36
N LYS A 71 5.19 25.26 9.08
CA LYS A 71 4.33 26.44 9.29
C LYS A 71 3.82 26.56 10.72
N SER A 72 3.86 25.48 11.49
CA SER A 72 3.52 25.53 12.90
C SER A 72 4.63 26.16 13.71
N PRO A 73 4.35 27.18 14.58
CA PRO A 73 5.37 27.76 15.44
C PRO A 73 6.10 26.74 16.31
N ASP A 74 5.37 25.74 16.79
CA ASP A 74 5.88 24.66 17.63
C ASP A 74 6.38 23.45 16.83
N LYS A 75 6.40 23.53 15.50
CA LYS A 75 6.76 22.42 14.59
C LYS A 75 6.04 21.12 14.95
N LYS A 76 4.73 21.20 15.12
CA LYS A 76 3.89 20.02 15.41
C LYS A 76 4.10 18.94 14.38
N ILE A 77 4.11 17.70 14.84
CA ILE A 77 4.25 16.55 13.94
C ILE A 77 2.92 16.26 13.29
N ILE A 78 2.94 16.07 11.96
CA ILE A 78 1.80 15.64 11.17
C ILE A 78 1.90 14.13 10.99
N TYR A 79 0.84 13.42 11.36
CA TYR A 79 0.69 11.99 11.11
C TYR A 79 -0.40 11.79 10.05
N PHE A 80 -0.04 11.18 8.93
CA PHE A 80 -1.00 10.87 7.85
C PHE A 80 -1.69 9.53 8.05
N LEU A 81 -1.02 8.64 8.79
CA LEU A 81 -1.54 7.35 9.24
C LEU A 81 -1.13 7.14 10.69
N ARG A 82 -1.98 6.47 11.46
CA ARG A 82 -1.62 6.02 12.82
C ARG A 82 -0.65 4.85 12.76
N ARG A 83 -0.84 3.97 11.81
CA ARG A 83 0.03 2.84 11.48
C ARG A 83 -0.22 2.44 10.03
N LEU A 84 0.77 1.82 9.42
CA LEU A 84 0.63 1.30 8.06
C LEU A 84 -0.11 -0.04 8.09
N PRO A 85 -1.23 -0.19 7.36
CA PRO A 85 -1.87 -1.49 7.21
C PRO A 85 -0.96 -2.46 6.44
N ARG A 86 -1.08 -3.75 6.75
CA ARG A 86 -0.39 -4.81 6.01
C ARG A 86 -1.19 -5.17 4.76
N ASP A 87 -0.50 -5.67 3.74
CA ASP A 87 -1.16 -6.31 2.60
C ASP A 87 -1.75 -7.64 3.07
N PRO A 88 -3.09 -7.81 3.06
CA PRO A 88 -3.71 -9.06 3.50
C PRO A 88 -3.40 -10.24 2.56
N MET A 89 -2.92 -9.96 1.34
CA MET A 89 -2.53 -10.96 0.35
C MET A 89 -1.06 -11.38 0.47
N PHE A 90 -0.29 -10.72 1.34
CA PHE A 90 1.12 -11.05 1.54
C PHE A 90 1.22 -12.38 2.31
N ILE A 91 1.84 -13.36 1.68
CA ILE A 91 2.08 -14.66 2.28
C ILE A 91 3.42 -14.64 3.00
N GLU A 92 3.37 -14.70 4.33
CA GLU A 92 4.56 -14.97 5.12
C GLU A 92 4.80 -16.48 5.12
N LEU A 93 6.00 -16.87 4.69
CA LEU A 93 6.45 -18.22 4.93
C LEU A 93 6.72 -18.32 6.43
N ASP A 94 5.85 -19.02 7.13
CA ASP A 94 6.00 -19.29 8.56
C ASP A 94 7.17 -20.25 8.76
N VAL A 95 8.36 -19.69 8.83
CA VAL A 95 9.55 -20.41 9.28
C VAL A 95 9.60 -20.21 10.79
N ALA A 96 9.40 -21.28 11.53
CA ALA A 96 9.34 -21.28 12.99
C ALA A 96 10.43 -20.38 13.62
N GLY A 97 10.01 -19.29 14.29
CA GLY A 97 10.90 -18.38 14.99
C GLY A 97 11.30 -17.11 14.21
N ILE A 98 10.79 -16.86 13.02
CA ILE A 98 11.03 -15.61 12.29
C ILE A 98 9.93 -14.60 12.65
N THR A 99 10.36 -13.42 13.05
CA THR A 99 9.47 -12.28 13.27
C THR A 99 8.75 -11.93 11.98
N ALA A 100 7.45 -11.66 12.05
CA ALA A 100 6.66 -11.21 10.92
C ALA A 100 7.31 -10.03 10.19
N ALA A 101 7.30 -10.01 8.86
CA ALA A 101 7.82 -8.90 8.07
C ALA A 101 7.16 -7.58 8.48
N PRO A 102 7.89 -6.46 8.55
CA PRO A 102 7.29 -5.15 8.76
C PRO A 102 6.21 -4.83 7.71
N ALA A 103 5.17 -4.10 8.10
CA ALA A 103 4.07 -3.77 7.19
C ALA A 103 4.55 -3.09 5.89
N VAL A 104 5.60 -2.26 5.99
CA VAL A 104 6.21 -1.58 4.84
C VAL A 104 6.76 -2.55 3.78
N ASP A 105 7.21 -3.72 4.21
CA ASP A 105 7.82 -4.72 3.33
C ASP A 105 6.77 -5.63 2.68
N THR A 106 5.51 -5.54 3.10
CA THR A 106 4.42 -6.33 2.51
C THR A 106 3.91 -5.73 1.20
N TRP A 107 4.17 -4.45 0.95
CA TRP A 107 3.71 -3.72 -0.22
C TRP A 107 4.77 -3.61 -1.30
N GLY A 108 4.34 -3.70 -2.55
CA GLY A 108 5.10 -3.18 -3.69
C GLY A 108 4.95 -1.65 -3.75
N LYS A 109 6.02 -0.96 -4.13
CA LYS A 109 6.05 0.50 -4.19
C LYS A 109 6.31 0.94 -5.61
N ARG A 110 5.64 2.00 -6.01
CA ARG A 110 5.79 2.62 -7.31
C ARG A 110 6.24 4.06 -7.14
N SER A 111 7.31 4.45 -7.84
CA SER A 111 7.74 5.83 -7.90
C SER A 111 6.89 6.64 -8.90
N TYR A 112 6.88 7.96 -8.73
CA TYR A 112 6.19 8.88 -9.63
C TYR A 112 6.67 8.76 -11.08
N GLU A 113 7.96 8.51 -11.28
CA GLU A 113 8.56 8.39 -12.62
C GLU A 113 8.25 7.07 -13.32
N SER A 114 7.88 6.03 -12.57
CA SER A 114 7.61 4.73 -13.17
C SER A 114 6.20 4.64 -13.74
N PRO A 115 6.01 3.95 -14.90
CA PRO A 115 4.70 3.82 -15.49
C PRO A 115 3.80 2.87 -14.68
N TRP A 116 2.49 3.04 -14.81
CA TRP A 116 1.49 2.27 -14.06
C TRP A 116 1.50 0.77 -14.41
N ASP A 117 1.85 0.44 -15.64
CA ASP A 117 1.88 -0.93 -16.17
C ASP A 117 3.21 -1.67 -15.92
N SER A 118 4.21 -0.93 -15.45
CA SER A 118 5.52 -1.47 -15.08
C SER A 118 6.04 -0.73 -13.84
N PRO A 119 5.36 -0.90 -12.69
CA PRO A 119 5.70 -0.16 -11.48
C PRO A 119 7.07 -0.57 -10.96
N LYS A 120 7.89 0.44 -10.62
CA LYS A 120 9.23 0.27 -10.05
C LYS A 120 9.41 1.19 -8.86
N GLU A 121 10.21 0.75 -7.91
CA GLU A 121 10.69 1.60 -6.83
C GLU A 121 11.63 2.68 -7.34
N GLY A 122 11.68 3.81 -6.66
CA GLY A 122 12.54 4.93 -6.97
C GLY A 122 12.75 5.83 -5.74
N ASP A 123 12.98 7.10 -5.99
CA ASP A 123 13.30 8.08 -4.93
C ASP A 123 12.10 8.48 -4.07
N ASP A 124 10.90 8.15 -4.50
CA ASP A 124 9.66 8.47 -3.82
C ASP A 124 8.66 7.29 -3.87
N VAL A 125 7.56 7.45 -3.15
CA VAL A 125 6.42 6.53 -3.17
C VAL A 125 5.19 7.29 -3.65
N PHE A 126 4.87 7.12 -4.92
CA PHE A 126 3.67 7.67 -5.55
C PHE A 126 2.46 6.79 -5.31
N ASP A 127 2.64 5.47 -5.33
CA ASP A 127 1.59 4.48 -5.15
C ASP A 127 2.14 3.21 -4.52
N VAL A 128 1.24 2.40 -4.02
CA VAL A 128 1.52 1.05 -3.54
C VAL A 128 0.63 0.04 -4.24
N HIS A 129 1.09 -1.19 -4.32
CA HIS A 129 0.32 -2.29 -4.88
C HIS A 129 0.59 -3.57 -4.09
N SER A 130 -0.35 -4.51 -4.15
CA SER A 130 -0.10 -5.84 -3.62
C SER A 130 1.03 -6.52 -4.40
N ARG A 131 1.84 -7.31 -3.71
CA ARG A 131 2.88 -8.15 -4.32
C ARG A 131 2.36 -9.51 -4.76
N SER A 132 1.09 -9.81 -4.47
CA SER A 132 0.46 -11.06 -4.87
C SER A 132 0.19 -11.10 -6.38
N GLU A 133 0.56 -12.20 -7.00
CA GLU A 133 0.27 -12.47 -8.41
C GLU A 133 -1.08 -13.20 -8.59
N ASP A 134 -1.76 -13.53 -7.49
CA ASP A 134 -3.05 -14.19 -7.53
C ASP A 134 -4.12 -13.30 -8.16
N ILE A 135 -5.13 -13.95 -8.73
CA ILE A 135 -6.21 -13.26 -9.43
C ILE A 135 -7.39 -13.09 -8.48
N GLY A 136 -7.93 -11.86 -8.45
CA GLY A 136 -9.11 -11.53 -7.69
C GLY A 136 -10.38 -12.20 -8.23
N LEU A 137 -11.45 -12.19 -7.44
CA LEU A 137 -12.76 -12.71 -7.85
C LEU A 137 -13.34 -11.97 -9.06
N ASN A 138 -12.88 -10.72 -9.28
CA ASN A 138 -13.23 -9.91 -10.46
C ASN A 138 -12.37 -10.23 -11.70
N GLY A 139 -11.47 -11.21 -11.63
CA GLY A 139 -10.58 -11.60 -12.72
C GLY A 139 -9.35 -10.71 -12.89
N ILE A 140 -9.14 -9.70 -12.04
CA ILE A 140 -8.01 -8.80 -12.09
C ILE A 140 -6.97 -9.24 -11.05
N PRO A 141 -5.67 -9.40 -11.44
CA PRO A 141 -4.62 -9.70 -10.48
C PRO A 141 -4.54 -8.65 -9.36
N TYR A 142 -4.30 -9.09 -8.12
CA TYR A 142 -4.25 -8.18 -6.97
C TYR A 142 -3.21 -7.08 -7.10
N ARG A 143 -2.09 -7.36 -7.77
CA ARG A 143 -1.04 -6.36 -8.04
C ARG A 143 -1.50 -5.20 -8.91
N GLU A 144 -2.63 -5.34 -9.59
CA GLU A 144 -3.23 -4.32 -10.47
C GLU A 144 -4.40 -3.57 -9.83
N TRP A 145 -4.71 -3.87 -8.59
CA TRP A 145 -5.83 -3.23 -7.87
C TRP A 145 -5.55 -1.80 -7.44
#